data_f472dd3d616194ec68a95e40a904003b
#
_entry.id   f472dd3d616194ec68a95e40a904003b
#
_cell.length_a   1.000
_cell.length_b   1.000
_cell.length_c   1.000
_cell.angle_alpha   90.00
_cell.angle_beta   90.00
_cell.angle_gamma   90.00
#
_symmetry.space_group_name_H-M   'P 1'
#
loop_
_entity.id
_entity.type
_entity.pdbx_description
1 polymer ?
#
loop_
_entity_poly.entity_id
_entity_poly.type
_entity_poly.pdbx_seq_one_letter_code
_entity_poly.pdbx_strand_id
1 'polypeptide(L)'
;MAAPQANMLSGLGKLTELKQRILFVVLALIVYRLGSFIPVPGVNSEAMSALIERQGGGLIDMFNMFSGGALARFSLFALGVVPYISASIIVQMFASVFPAWQALRKEGESGRRKLTQYTRFGTVALAGFQAFSIATMLQHQAGVVFAPGPGFIFTSVVGLTAGTMFLMWLGEQITERGVGNGISLLIFAGIVAGLPHAVVSTLSLAQNGQLNFVQVLVVLAIVLGVTAFVVFVERGQRRITVNYARRQGGSQAYMNQSSHLPLKLNMSGVIPAIFASSLIMFPATASSWFSNGTDIRWLQTVTAALSPGEPLYEIIYAVLIIVFAFFYTALVFNSNETAENLKKSGALIPGIRPGRATTEYIDGVLTRLTGAGALYLVAVCLIPTFLQQTWHVPFYFGGTSLLIVVVVVMDFTAQVQAHLVSHQYESLLKKANLKGYGRGGAR
;
A
#
# COMPACT_ATOMS: atom_id res chain seq x y z
N MET A 1 27.58 -4.61 -12.22
CA MET A 1 27.45 -5.44 -11.00
C MET A 1 26.12 -6.18 -11.01
N ALA A 2 26.02 -7.26 -11.80
CA ALA A 2 24.76 -8.00 -12.05
C ALA A 2 24.83 -9.47 -11.54
N ALA A 3 25.50 -9.75 -10.44
CA ALA A 3 25.73 -11.14 -10.01
C ALA A 3 25.15 -11.60 -8.65
N PRO A 4 24.22 -10.89 -7.96
CA PRO A 4 23.66 -11.45 -6.73
C PRO A 4 22.34 -12.22 -6.88
N GLN A 5 21.62 -12.09 -7.99
CA GLN A 5 20.26 -12.67 -8.09
C GLN A 5 20.23 -14.18 -8.32
N ALA A 6 21.18 -14.73 -9.05
CA ALA A 6 21.23 -16.18 -9.30
C ALA A 6 21.56 -17.00 -8.04
N ASN A 7 22.33 -16.43 -7.10
CA ASN A 7 22.65 -17.10 -5.83
C ASN A 7 21.52 -17.02 -4.78
N MET A 8 20.52 -16.15 -4.96
CA MET A 8 19.35 -16.09 -4.10
C MET A 8 18.43 -17.30 -4.24
N LEU A 9 18.18 -17.73 -5.48
CA LEU A 9 17.29 -18.87 -5.75
C LEU A 9 17.87 -20.20 -5.24
N SER A 10 19.19 -20.36 -5.27
CA SER A 10 19.87 -21.55 -4.74
C SER A 10 19.89 -21.61 -3.19
N GLY A 11 19.81 -20.46 -2.53
CA GLY A 11 19.72 -20.34 -1.06
C GLY A 11 18.34 -20.68 -0.51
N LEU A 12 17.27 -20.38 -1.25
CA LEU A 12 15.87 -20.61 -0.85
C LEU A 12 15.56 -22.10 -0.61
N GLY A 13 16.23 -23.02 -1.32
CA GLY A 13 16.01 -24.46 -1.16
C GLY A 13 16.41 -25.03 0.20
N LYS A 14 17.26 -24.33 0.97
CA LYS A 14 17.77 -24.76 2.29
C LYS A 14 17.05 -24.14 3.48
N LEU A 15 16.12 -23.18 3.24
CA LEU A 15 15.45 -22.40 4.26
C LEU A 15 13.97 -22.82 4.37
N THR A 16 13.70 -23.86 5.12
CA THR A 16 12.36 -24.44 5.26
C THR A 16 11.34 -23.41 5.78
N GLU A 17 11.73 -22.57 6.72
CA GLU A 17 10.84 -21.56 7.31
C GLU A 17 10.47 -20.45 6.31
N LEU A 18 11.44 -19.87 5.61
CA LEU A 18 11.17 -18.83 4.62
C LEU A 18 10.33 -19.36 3.44
N LYS A 19 10.62 -20.61 3.02
CA LYS A 19 9.81 -21.28 1.99
C LYS A 19 8.36 -21.46 2.42
N GLN A 20 8.12 -21.86 3.67
CA GLN A 20 6.76 -21.99 4.21
C GLN A 20 6.04 -20.63 4.28
N ARG A 21 6.73 -19.57 4.69
CA ARG A 21 6.17 -18.20 4.71
C ARG A 21 5.81 -17.70 3.32
N ILE A 22 6.68 -17.91 2.32
CA ILE A 22 6.41 -17.53 0.92
C ILE A 22 5.26 -18.37 0.36
N LEU A 23 5.26 -19.69 0.61
CA LEU A 23 4.18 -20.57 0.19
C LEU A 23 2.83 -20.15 0.77
N PHE A 24 2.82 -19.76 2.06
CA PHE A 24 1.62 -19.25 2.70
C PHE A 24 1.10 -17.99 2.00
N VAL A 25 1.98 -17.04 1.66
CA VAL A 25 1.59 -15.83 0.90
C VAL A 25 0.98 -16.20 -0.46
N VAL A 26 1.62 -17.09 -1.20
CA VAL A 26 1.12 -17.53 -2.52
C VAL A 26 -0.24 -18.19 -2.40
N LEU A 27 -0.43 -19.10 -1.43
CA LEU A 27 -1.72 -19.75 -1.19
C LEU A 27 -2.80 -18.75 -0.77
N ALA A 28 -2.47 -17.77 0.07
CA ALA A 28 -3.41 -16.72 0.48
C ALA A 28 -3.82 -15.85 -0.72
N LEU A 29 -2.91 -15.51 -1.63
CA LEU A 29 -3.22 -14.78 -2.85
C LEU A 29 -4.08 -15.60 -3.83
N ILE A 30 -3.89 -16.91 -3.90
CA ILE A 30 -4.76 -17.81 -4.67
C ILE A 30 -6.18 -17.82 -4.09
N VAL A 31 -6.32 -17.93 -2.77
CA VAL A 31 -7.63 -17.86 -2.10
C VAL A 31 -8.32 -16.52 -2.37
N TYR A 32 -7.58 -15.41 -2.26
CA TYR A 32 -8.08 -14.08 -2.64
C TYR A 32 -8.59 -14.07 -4.08
N ARG A 33 -7.80 -14.61 -5.02
CA ARG A 33 -8.18 -14.61 -6.44
C ARG A 33 -9.41 -15.48 -6.71
N LEU A 34 -9.50 -16.66 -6.11
CA LEU A 34 -10.68 -17.53 -6.24
C LEU A 34 -11.94 -16.84 -5.69
N GLY A 35 -11.85 -16.20 -4.52
CA GLY A 35 -12.99 -15.48 -3.94
C GLY A 35 -13.46 -14.29 -4.77
N SER A 36 -12.58 -13.66 -5.55
CA SER A 36 -12.94 -12.55 -6.44
C SER A 36 -13.81 -12.98 -7.64
N PHE A 37 -13.97 -14.28 -7.88
CA PHE A 37 -14.85 -14.83 -8.91
C PHE A 37 -16.21 -15.32 -8.39
N ILE A 38 -16.43 -15.34 -7.06
CA ILE A 38 -17.68 -15.79 -6.46
C ILE A 38 -18.67 -14.62 -6.44
N PRO A 39 -19.68 -14.56 -7.31
CA PRO A 39 -20.63 -13.45 -7.33
C PRO A 39 -21.57 -13.51 -6.13
N VAL A 40 -22.08 -12.34 -5.73
CA VAL A 40 -23.15 -12.25 -4.72
C VAL A 40 -24.44 -12.84 -5.35
N PRO A 41 -25.18 -13.69 -4.63
CA PRO A 41 -26.41 -14.25 -5.12
C PRO A 41 -27.44 -13.18 -5.53
N GLY A 42 -28.10 -13.37 -6.67
CA GLY A 42 -29.14 -12.48 -7.17
C GLY A 42 -28.67 -11.41 -8.15
N VAL A 43 -27.39 -11.39 -8.55
CA VAL A 43 -26.85 -10.45 -9.55
C VAL A 43 -26.49 -11.17 -10.85
N ASN A 44 -26.81 -10.53 -11.96
CA ASN A 44 -26.35 -10.95 -13.29
C ASN A 44 -24.95 -10.34 -13.55
N SER A 45 -23.92 -11.17 -13.47
CA SER A 45 -22.51 -10.72 -13.64
C SER A 45 -22.22 -10.18 -15.04
N GLU A 46 -22.91 -10.66 -16.09
CA GLU A 46 -22.74 -10.17 -17.46
C GLU A 46 -23.33 -8.76 -17.62
N ALA A 47 -24.54 -8.54 -17.10
CA ALA A 47 -25.16 -7.23 -17.12
C ALA A 47 -24.37 -6.22 -16.27
N MET A 48 -23.78 -6.67 -15.15
CA MET A 48 -22.94 -5.83 -14.30
C MET A 48 -21.64 -5.43 -14.99
N SER A 49 -20.95 -6.35 -15.67
CA SER A 49 -19.73 -6.02 -16.42
C SER A 49 -20.02 -5.06 -17.57
N ALA A 50 -21.11 -5.27 -18.32
CA ALA A 50 -21.55 -4.37 -19.39
C ALA A 50 -21.92 -2.96 -18.86
N LEU A 51 -22.48 -2.86 -17.67
CA LEU A 51 -22.81 -1.58 -17.04
C LEU A 51 -21.53 -0.81 -16.67
N ILE A 52 -20.53 -1.49 -16.10
CA ILE A 52 -19.25 -0.87 -15.75
C ILE A 52 -18.48 -0.45 -17.01
N GLU A 53 -18.48 -1.27 -18.07
CA GLU A 53 -17.85 -0.90 -19.34
C GLU A 53 -18.52 0.32 -20.00
N ARG A 54 -19.84 0.46 -19.89
CA ARG A 54 -20.59 1.63 -20.42
C ARG A 54 -20.37 2.89 -19.59
N GLN A 55 -20.20 2.76 -18.28
CA GLN A 55 -19.90 3.87 -17.37
C GLN A 55 -18.38 4.08 -17.22
N GLY A 56 -17.58 3.37 -18.02
CA GLY A 56 -16.13 3.35 -17.94
C GLY A 56 -15.50 4.74 -17.98
N GLY A 57 -14.49 4.91 -17.16
CA GLY A 57 -13.79 6.17 -16.89
C GLY A 57 -14.28 6.81 -15.59
N GLY A 58 -13.41 6.89 -14.59
CA GLY A 58 -13.71 7.60 -13.35
C GLY A 58 -13.47 6.77 -12.08
N LEU A 59 -14.20 7.14 -11.03
CA LEU A 59 -14.03 6.55 -9.69
C LEU A 59 -14.38 5.07 -9.63
N ILE A 60 -15.36 4.60 -10.42
CA ILE A 60 -15.81 3.20 -10.46
C ILE A 60 -14.68 2.30 -10.99
N ASP A 61 -13.96 2.75 -12.01
CA ASP A 61 -12.81 2.01 -12.54
C ASP A 61 -11.66 1.91 -11.53
N MET A 62 -11.44 2.97 -10.76
CA MET A 62 -10.47 2.92 -9.67
C MET A 62 -10.86 1.88 -8.61
N PHE A 63 -12.12 1.84 -8.18
CA PHE A 63 -12.61 0.81 -7.26
C PHE A 63 -12.45 -0.59 -7.84
N ASN A 64 -12.83 -0.77 -9.11
CA ASN A 64 -12.71 -2.05 -9.80
C ASN A 64 -11.25 -2.51 -9.90
N MET A 65 -10.33 -1.58 -10.13
CA MET A 65 -8.89 -1.85 -10.15
C MET A 65 -8.37 -2.30 -8.78
N PHE A 66 -8.71 -1.58 -7.69
CA PHE A 66 -8.29 -1.95 -6.34
C PHE A 66 -8.89 -3.27 -5.85
N SER A 67 -10.09 -3.61 -6.33
CA SER A 67 -10.74 -4.89 -6.04
C SER A 67 -10.28 -6.03 -6.95
N GLY A 68 -9.40 -5.77 -7.93
CA GLY A 68 -8.92 -6.78 -8.88
C GLY A 68 -9.97 -7.29 -9.85
N GLY A 69 -10.92 -6.42 -10.27
CA GLY A 69 -12.03 -6.77 -11.15
C GLY A 69 -13.19 -7.44 -10.42
N ALA A 70 -13.17 -7.48 -9.10
CA ALA A 70 -14.22 -8.10 -8.30
C ALA A 70 -15.52 -7.29 -8.32
N LEU A 71 -15.43 -5.95 -8.46
CA LEU A 71 -16.59 -5.07 -8.58
C LEU A 71 -17.35 -5.30 -9.89
N ALA A 72 -16.63 -5.49 -10.99
CA ALA A 72 -17.24 -5.75 -12.30
C ALA A 72 -18.09 -7.03 -12.33
N ARG A 73 -17.81 -7.98 -11.46
CA ARG A 73 -18.57 -9.22 -11.30
C ARG A 73 -19.52 -9.20 -10.11
N PHE A 74 -19.54 -8.11 -9.36
CA PHE A 74 -20.22 -7.99 -8.07
C PHE A 74 -19.97 -9.21 -7.18
N SER A 75 -18.70 -9.54 -7.02
CA SER A 75 -18.28 -10.66 -6.18
C SER A 75 -18.34 -10.32 -4.69
N LEU A 76 -18.20 -11.33 -3.84
CA LEU A 76 -18.11 -11.15 -2.38
C LEU A 76 -16.98 -10.17 -1.98
N PHE A 77 -15.95 -10.04 -2.80
CA PHE A 77 -14.81 -9.13 -2.58
C PHE A 77 -14.92 -7.83 -3.37
N ALA A 78 -16.11 -7.45 -3.84
CA ALA A 78 -16.31 -6.25 -4.66
C ALA A 78 -15.84 -4.96 -3.96
N LEU A 79 -16.04 -4.82 -2.64
CA LEU A 79 -15.53 -3.69 -1.86
C LEU A 79 -14.01 -3.75 -1.63
N GLY A 80 -13.40 -4.91 -1.81
CA GLY A 80 -11.97 -5.12 -1.58
C GLY A 80 -11.54 -4.77 -0.15
N VAL A 81 -10.36 -4.20 -0.02
CA VAL A 81 -9.78 -3.75 1.27
C VAL A 81 -9.99 -2.25 1.52
N VAL A 82 -10.68 -1.53 0.62
CA VAL A 82 -10.90 -0.07 0.72
C VAL A 82 -11.58 0.36 2.02
N PRO A 83 -12.66 -0.31 2.52
CA PRO A 83 -13.29 0.06 3.79
C PRO A 83 -12.32 -0.06 4.97
N TYR A 84 -11.45 -1.07 4.97
CA TYR A 84 -10.44 -1.24 6.00
C TYR A 84 -9.39 -0.12 5.95
N ILE A 85 -8.92 0.27 4.77
CA ILE A 85 -7.96 1.36 4.62
C ILE A 85 -8.57 2.64 5.17
N SER A 86 -9.80 2.98 4.78
CA SER A 86 -10.51 4.17 5.25
C SER A 86 -10.68 4.17 6.77
N ALA A 87 -11.11 3.05 7.36
CA ALA A 87 -11.22 2.90 8.82
C ALA A 87 -9.87 3.07 9.51
N SER A 88 -8.81 2.48 8.96
CA SER A 88 -7.46 2.58 9.50
C SER A 88 -6.94 4.02 9.51
N ILE A 89 -7.20 4.78 8.43
CA ILE A 89 -6.84 6.20 8.33
C ILE A 89 -7.56 6.99 9.42
N ILE A 90 -8.87 6.82 9.54
CA ILE A 90 -9.70 7.52 10.53
C ILE A 90 -9.18 7.24 11.94
N VAL A 91 -8.94 5.98 12.28
CA VAL A 91 -8.43 5.58 13.60
C VAL A 91 -7.04 6.15 13.86
N GLN A 92 -6.14 6.14 12.88
CA GLN A 92 -4.79 6.71 13.02
C GLN A 92 -4.82 8.23 13.17
N MET A 93 -5.70 8.92 12.44
CA MET A 93 -5.92 10.37 12.60
C MET A 93 -6.45 10.70 14.00
N PHE A 94 -7.46 9.97 14.48
CA PHE A 94 -7.96 10.15 15.85
C PHE A 94 -6.89 9.87 16.90
N ALA A 95 -6.08 8.83 16.71
CA ALA A 95 -4.97 8.50 17.61
C ALA A 95 -3.85 9.56 17.62
N SER A 96 -3.77 10.44 16.61
CA SER A 96 -2.82 11.55 16.57
C SER A 96 -3.38 12.85 17.14
N VAL A 97 -4.69 13.07 17.04
CA VAL A 97 -5.35 14.35 17.43
C VAL A 97 -5.93 14.29 18.84
N PHE A 98 -6.62 13.20 19.22
CA PHE A 98 -7.31 13.10 20.49
C PHE A 98 -6.39 12.62 21.62
N PRO A 99 -6.29 13.36 22.75
CA PRO A 99 -5.39 12.99 23.87
C PRO A 99 -5.66 11.60 24.45
N ALA A 100 -6.94 11.19 24.55
CA ALA A 100 -7.33 9.86 25.04
C ALA A 100 -6.79 8.71 24.17
N TRP A 101 -6.79 8.90 22.85
CA TRP A 101 -6.27 7.92 21.90
C TRP A 101 -4.74 7.97 21.76
N GLN A 102 -4.15 9.14 21.99
CA GLN A 102 -2.69 9.28 22.10
C GLN A 102 -2.16 8.50 23.32
N ALA A 103 -2.90 8.51 24.46
CA ALA A 103 -2.55 7.72 25.63
C ALA A 103 -2.55 6.23 25.31
N LEU A 104 -3.56 5.72 24.60
CA LEU A 104 -3.60 4.32 24.13
C LEU A 104 -2.38 3.97 23.27
N ARG A 105 -1.95 4.87 22.40
CA ARG A 105 -0.76 4.66 21.57
C ARG A 105 0.52 4.55 22.40
N LYS A 106 0.61 5.26 23.52
CA LYS A 106 1.75 5.24 24.46
C LYS A 106 1.75 3.99 25.37
N GLU A 107 0.61 3.31 25.54
CA GLU A 107 0.49 2.07 26.33
C GLU A 107 1.23 0.87 25.70
N GLY A 108 1.83 1.03 24.53
CA GLY A 108 2.57 -0.02 23.85
C GLY A 108 1.65 -1.06 23.19
N GLU A 109 1.93 -2.34 23.38
CA GLU A 109 1.24 -3.42 22.65
C GLU A 109 -0.23 -3.57 23.03
N SER A 110 -0.60 -3.33 24.29
CA SER A 110 -1.98 -3.34 24.78
C SER A 110 -2.84 -2.29 24.10
N GLY A 111 -2.34 -1.04 24.04
CA GLY A 111 -3.05 0.04 23.37
C GLY A 111 -3.14 -0.14 21.86
N ARG A 112 -2.09 -0.69 21.24
CA ARG A 112 -2.09 -1.03 19.81
C ARG A 112 -3.16 -2.06 19.46
N ARG A 113 -3.36 -3.07 20.30
CA ARG A 113 -4.44 -4.06 20.12
C ARG A 113 -5.83 -3.42 20.17
N LYS A 114 -6.05 -2.47 21.10
CA LYS A 114 -7.32 -1.73 21.18
C LYS A 114 -7.56 -0.88 19.91
N LEU A 115 -6.53 -0.18 19.42
CA LEU A 115 -6.63 0.62 18.18
C LEU A 115 -6.96 -0.28 16.97
N THR A 116 -6.33 -1.45 16.86
CA THR A 116 -6.65 -2.43 15.81
C THR A 116 -8.11 -2.91 15.94
N GLN A 117 -8.59 -3.13 17.13
CA GLN A 117 -10.00 -3.51 17.37
C GLN A 117 -10.98 -2.41 16.94
N TYR A 118 -10.68 -1.14 17.22
CA TYR A 118 -11.48 -0.02 16.73
C TYR A 118 -11.45 0.09 15.19
N THR A 119 -10.31 -0.19 14.56
CA THR A 119 -10.20 -0.27 13.11
C THR A 119 -11.11 -1.36 12.54
N ARG A 120 -11.15 -2.54 13.16
CA ARG A 120 -12.05 -3.64 12.75
C ARG A 120 -13.52 -3.25 12.85
N PHE A 121 -13.96 -2.64 13.96
CA PHE A 121 -15.34 -2.15 14.10
C PHE A 121 -15.67 -1.05 13.07
N GLY A 122 -14.75 -0.10 12.86
CA GLY A 122 -14.90 0.92 11.83
C GLY A 122 -15.02 0.32 10.43
N THR A 123 -14.25 -0.73 10.14
CA THR A 123 -14.33 -1.46 8.86
C THR A 123 -15.70 -2.10 8.65
N VAL A 124 -16.27 -2.76 9.66
CA VAL A 124 -17.61 -3.35 9.58
C VAL A 124 -18.66 -2.28 9.30
N ALA A 125 -18.60 -1.16 10.02
CA ALA A 125 -19.57 -0.07 9.86
C ALA A 125 -19.47 0.54 8.44
N LEU A 126 -18.26 0.86 7.98
CA LEU A 126 -18.05 1.44 6.65
C LEU A 126 -18.38 0.45 5.53
N ALA A 127 -17.97 -0.81 5.66
CA ALA A 127 -18.29 -1.83 4.67
C ALA A 127 -19.79 -2.10 4.56
N GLY A 128 -20.50 -2.20 5.70
CA GLY A 128 -21.95 -2.37 5.72
C GLY A 128 -22.68 -1.20 5.08
N PHE A 129 -22.23 0.02 5.36
CA PHE A 129 -22.80 1.21 4.79
C PHE A 129 -22.54 1.34 3.28
N GLN A 130 -21.31 1.09 2.82
CA GLN A 130 -20.97 1.07 1.39
C GLN A 130 -21.71 -0.05 0.65
N ALA A 131 -21.80 -1.24 1.24
CA ALA A 131 -22.55 -2.36 0.67
C ALA A 131 -24.04 -2.03 0.49
N PHE A 132 -24.66 -1.40 1.50
CA PHE A 132 -26.04 -0.93 1.42
C PHE A 132 -26.25 0.06 0.28
N SER A 133 -25.34 1.02 0.12
CA SER A 133 -25.42 2.03 -0.94
C SER A 133 -25.32 1.43 -2.32
N ILE A 134 -24.35 0.54 -2.53
CA ILE A 134 -24.18 -0.12 -3.82
C ILE A 134 -25.38 -1.05 -4.13
N ALA A 135 -25.85 -1.80 -3.14
CA ALA A 135 -27.01 -2.69 -3.32
C ALA A 135 -28.29 -1.91 -3.69
N THR A 136 -28.54 -0.76 -3.03
CA THR A 136 -29.69 0.10 -3.37
C THR A 136 -29.55 0.73 -4.74
N MET A 137 -28.36 1.16 -5.14
CA MET A 137 -28.10 1.68 -6.48
C MET A 137 -28.36 0.62 -7.57
N LEU A 138 -27.85 -0.59 -7.37
CA LEU A 138 -27.97 -1.68 -8.34
C LEU A 138 -29.42 -2.18 -8.50
N GLN A 139 -30.22 -2.14 -7.44
CA GLN A 139 -31.62 -2.52 -7.47
C GLN A 139 -32.45 -1.69 -8.47
N HIS A 140 -32.06 -0.41 -8.70
CA HIS A 140 -32.71 0.49 -9.64
C HIS A 140 -32.21 0.32 -11.10
N GLN A 141 -31.18 -0.48 -11.33
CA GLN A 141 -30.66 -0.75 -12.66
C GLN A 141 -31.38 -1.95 -13.30
N ALA A 142 -32.04 -1.70 -14.43
CA ALA A 142 -32.79 -2.73 -15.12
C ALA A 142 -31.87 -3.88 -15.62
N GLY A 143 -32.23 -5.11 -15.29
CA GLY A 143 -31.56 -6.32 -15.80
C GLY A 143 -30.30 -6.74 -15.03
N VAL A 144 -29.85 -5.98 -14.04
CA VAL A 144 -28.66 -6.30 -13.22
C VAL A 144 -29.03 -7.22 -12.05
N VAL A 145 -30.19 -7.03 -11.47
CA VAL A 145 -30.68 -7.82 -10.32
C VAL A 145 -31.87 -8.70 -10.77
N PHE A 146 -31.79 -10.02 -10.49
CA PHE A 146 -32.84 -10.94 -10.87
C PHE A 146 -34.15 -10.74 -10.08
N ALA A 147 -34.03 -10.44 -8.78
CA ALA A 147 -35.14 -10.23 -7.86
C ALA A 147 -34.88 -9.00 -7.00
N PRO A 148 -35.28 -7.80 -7.46
CA PRO A 148 -35.13 -6.59 -6.66
C PRO A 148 -36.04 -6.65 -5.44
N GLY A 149 -35.52 -6.27 -4.26
CA GLY A 149 -36.25 -6.29 -3.01
C GLY A 149 -35.36 -6.24 -1.77
N PRO A 150 -35.96 -6.13 -0.57
CA PRO A 150 -35.20 -6.05 0.68
C PRO A 150 -34.34 -7.30 0.94
N GLY A 151 -34.75 -8.47 0.42
CA GLY A 151 -33.97 -9.69 0.52
C GLY A 151 -32.62 -9.60 -0.23
N PHE A 152 -32.60 -9.01 -1.42
CA PHE A 152 -31.38 -8.77 -2.18
C PHE A 152 -30.45 -7.79 -1.44
N ILE A 153 -30.99 -6.70 -0.91
CA ILE A 153 -30.21 -5.71 -0.15
C ILE A 153 -29.56 -6.39 1.06
N PHE A 154 -30.32 -7.16 1.84
CA PHE A 154 -29.82 -7.85 3.00
C PHE A 154 -28.70 -8.85 2.65
N THR A 155 -28.93 -9.69 1.64
CA THR A 155 -27.92 -10.67 1.17
C THR A 155 -26.65 -9.99 0.68
N SER A 156 -26.79 -8.90 -0.08
CA SER A 156 -25.65 -8.13 -0.60
C SER A 156 -24.87 -7.46 0.53
N VAL A 157 -25.54 -6.82 1.49
CA VAL A 157 -24.88 -6.16 2.63
C VAL A 157 -24.12 -7.17 3.48
N VAL A 158 -24.75 -8.29 3.82
CA VAL A 158 -24.08 -9.34 4.62
C VAL A 158 -22.92 -9.97 3.83
N GLY A 159 -23.13 -10.30 2.55
CA GLY A 159 -22.11 -10.93 1.72
C GLY A 159 -20.89 -10.04 1.51
N LEU A 160 -21.08 -8.79 1.12
CA LEU A 160 -19.98 -7.83 0.89
C LEU A 160 -19.23 -7.46 2.18
N THR A 161 -19.97 -7.29 3.28
CA THR A 161 -19.33 -7.01 4.58
C THR A 161 -18.52 -8.21 5.06
N ALA A 162 -19.06 -9.43 4.96
CA ALA A 162 -18.36 -10.65 5.28
C ALA A 162 -17.10 -10.83 4.39
N GLY A 163 -17.21 -10.54 3.10
CA GLY A 163 -16.08 -10.57 2.16
C GLY A 163 -14.97 -9.59 2.56
N THR A 164 -15.32 -8.36 2.89
CA THR A 164 -14.34 -7.35 3.36
C THR A 164 -13.67 -7.78 4.67
N MET A 165 -14.43 -8.31 5.62
CA MET A 165 -13.89 -8.81 6.90
C MET A 165 -12.96 -10.01 6.68
N PHE A 166 -13.30 -10.89 5.75
CA PHE A 166 -12.42 -12.00 5.37
C PHE A 166 -11.12 -11.51 4.75
N LEU A 167 -11.17 -10.53 3.85
CA LEU A 167 -9.96 -9.95 3.26
C LEU A 167 -9.08 -9.24 4.28
N MET A 168 -9.68 -8.51 5.23
CA MET A 168 -8.96 -7.91 6.33
C MET A 168 -8.24 -8.99 7.16
N TRP A 169 -8.96 -10.04 7.57
CA TRP A 169 -8.38 -11.15 8.30
C TRP A 169 -7.27 -11.85 7.51
N LEU A 170 -7.48 -12.08 6.21
CA LEU A 170 -6.47 -12.69 5.34
C LEU A 170 -5.20 -11.82 5.25
N GLY A 171 -5.36 -10.50 5.12
CA GLY A 171 -4.25 -9.54 5.14
C GLY A 171 -3.47 -9.55 6.45
N GLU A 172 -4.17 -9.63 7.59
CA GLU A 172 -3.54 -9.79 8.90
C GLU A 172 -2.76 -11.11 9.01
N GLN A 173 -3.35 -12.23 8.54
CA GLN A 173 -2.67 -13.54 8.52
C GLN A 173 -1.41 -13.53 7.62
N ILE A 174 -1.47 -12.87 6.46
CA ILE A 174 -0.30 -12.71 5.58
C ILE A 174 0.80 -11.93 6.32
N THR A 175 0.44 -10.88 7.04
CA THR A 175 1.40 -10.04 7.78
C THR A 175 2.04 -10.81 8.96
N GLU A 176 1.27 -11.63 9.67
CA GLU A 176 1.75 -12.38 10.83
C GLU A 176 2.57 -13.63 10.44
N ARG A 177 2.08 -14.40 9.47
CA ARG A 177 2.64 -15.72 9.11
C ARG A 177 3.43 -15.74 7.81
N GLY A 178 3.25 -14.72 6.98
CA GLY A 178 3.90 -14.59 5.69
C GLY A 178 5.15 -13.71 5.73
N VAL A 179 5.37 -13.03 4.61
CA VAL A 179 6.42 -12.02 4.42
C VAL A 179 5.76 -10.79 3.80
N GLY A 180 6.06 -9.62 4.33
CA GLY A 180 5.52 -8.37 3.83
C GLY A 180 4.26 -7.88 4.56
N ASN A 181 3.76 -6.72 4.10
CA ASN A 181 2.48 -6.20 4.57
C ASN A 181 1.34 -6.86 3.78
N GLY A 182 0.52 -7.67 4.44
CA GLY A 182 -0.54 -8.45 3.79
C GLY A 182 -1.57 -7.61 3.07
N ILE A 183 -1.95 -6.46 3.62
CA ILE A 183 -2.92 -5.55 2.96
C ILE A 183 -2.33 -5.00 1.66
N SER A 184 -1.08 -4.55 1.69
CA SER A 184 -0.38 -4.07 0.48
C SER A 184 -0.24 -5.17 -0.58
N LEU A 185 0.01 -6.41 -0.15
CA LEU A 185 0.09 -7.57 -1.06
C LEU A 185 -1.26 -7.92 -1.68
N LEU A 186 -2.37 -7.78 -0.94
CA LEU A 186 -3.72 -7.99 -1.50
C LEU A 186 -4.06 -6.92 -2.55
N ILE A 187 -3.74 -5.65 -2.27
CA ILE A 187 -3.92 -4.55 -3.25
C ILE A 187 -3.06 -4.80 -4.49
N PHE A 188 -1.79 -5.16 -4.29
CA PHE A 188 -0.87 -5.52 -5.37
C PHE A 188 -1.43 -6.65 -6.24
N ALA A 189 -1.93 -7.72 -5.63
CA ALA A 189 -2.51 -8.85 -6.35
C ALA A 189 -3.76 -8.44 -7.16
N GLY A 190 -4.59 -7.53 -6.64
CA GLY A 190 -5.71 -6.95 -7.34
C GLY A 190 -5.27 -6.18 -8.60
N ILE A 191 -4.30 -5.29 -8.45
CA ILE A 191 -3.77 -4.49 -9.55
C ILE A 191 -3.12 -5.37 -10.62
N VAL A 192 -2.23 -6.28 -10.22
CA VAL A 192 -1.53 -7.19 -11.15
C VAL A 192 -2.50 -8.07 -11.92
N ALA A 193 -3.62 -8.47 -11.31
CA ALA A 193 -4.64 -9.26 -11.97
C ALA A 193 -5.34 -8.52 -13.13
N GLY A 194 -5.38 -7.18 -13.11
CA GLY A 194 -5.89 -6.34 -14.20
C GLY A 194 -4.91 -6.11 -15.35
N LEU A 195 -3.60 -6.35 -15.14
CA LEU A 195 -2.56 -6.08 -16.12
C LEU A 195 -2.75 -6.80 -17.46
N PRO A 196 -3.03 -8.12 -17.51
CA PRO A 196 -3.22 -8.82 -18.78
C PRO A 196 -4.35 -8.21 -19.61
N HIS A 197 -5.47 -7.86 -18.96
CA HIS A 197 -6.60 -7.24 -19.63
C HIS A 197 -6.24 -5.85 -20.20
N ALA A 198 -5.50 -5.04 -19.44
CA ALA A 198 -5.04 -3.73 -19.88
C ALA A 198 -4.12 -3.82 -21.11
N VAL A 199 -3.22 -4.79 -21.14
CA VAL A 199 -2.34 -5.04 -22.30
C VAL A 199 -3.15 -5.44 -23.52
N VAL A 200 -4.08 -6.39 -23.38
CA VAL A 200 -4.93 -6.85 -24.48
C VAL A 200 -5.81 -5.71 -25.01
N SER A 201 -6.40 -4.89 -24.13
CA SER A 201 -7.20 -3.72 -24.52
C SER A 201 -6.38 -2.69 -25.29
N THR A 202 -5.16 -2.40 -24.84
CA THR A 202 -4.27 -1.46 -25.56
C THR A 202 -3.89 -1.99 -26.93
N LEU A 203 -3.63 -3.29 -27.05
CA LEU A 203 -3.32 -3.94 -28.33
C LEU A 203 -4.52 -3.89 -29.29
N SER A 204 -5.74 -4.13 -28.80
CA SER A 204 -6.96 -4.09 -29.60
C SER A 204 -7.26 -2.69 -30.13
N LEU A 205 -6.99 -1.64 -29.35
CA LEU A 205 -7.11 -0.24 -29.79
C LEU A 205 -6.09 0.11 -30.86
N ALA A 206 -4.87 -0.44 -30.77
CA ALA A 206 -3.86 -0.30 -31.80
C ALA A 206 -4.26 -1.02 -33.09
N GLN A 207 -4.83 -2.21 -33.01
CA GLN A 207 -5.34 -2.97 -34.16
C GLN A 207 -6.54 -2.29 -34.84
N ASN A 208 -7.40 -1.64 -34.07
CA ASN A 208 -8.57 -0.90 -34.56
C ASN A 208 -8.19 0.49 -35.14
N GLY A 209 -6.91 0.84 -35.18
CA GLY A 209 -6.43 2.11 -35.75
C GLY A 209 -6.71 3.35 -34.89
N GLN A 210 -7.18 3.18 -33.66
CA GLN A 210 -7.43 4.28 -32.72
C GLN A 210 -6.13 4.78 -32.08
N LEU A 211 -5.11 3.94 -32.01
CA LEU A 211 -3.76 4.30 -31.56
C LEU A 211 -2.74 3.98 -32.66
N ASN A 212 -1.89 4.94 -32.96
CA ASN A 212 -0.78 4.71 -33.87
C ASN A 212 0.29 3.83 -33.17
N PHE A 213 0.98 2.99 -33.92
CA PHE A 213 2.07 2.15 -33.43
C PHE A 213 3.13 2.95 -32.64
N VAL A 214 3.44 4.18 -33.11
CA VAL A 214 4.35 5.08 -32.42
C VAL A 214 3.84 5.48 -31.03
N GLN A 215 2.54 5.72 -30.88
CA GLN A 215 1.94 6.05 -29.57
C GLN A 215 2.04 4.89 -28.60
N VAL A 216 1.79 3.65 -29.04
CA VAL A 216 1.96 2.45 -28.21
C VAL A 216 3.41 2.31 -27.74
N LEU A 217 4.38 2.55 -28.62
CA LEU A 217 5.79 2.46 -28.27
C LEU A 217 6.20 3.56 -27.28
N VAL A 218 5.69 4.78 -27.43
CA VAL A 218 5.95 5.89 -26.51
C VAL A 218 5.31 5.59 -25.13
N VAL A 219 4.09 5.09 -25.09
CA VAL A 219 3.43 4.67 -23.83
C VAL A 219 4.27 3.62 -23.12
N LEU A 220 4.73 2.58 -23.82
CA LEU A 220 5.59 1.56 -23.26
C LEU A 220 6.91 2.15 -22.70
N ALA A 221 7.53 3.06 -23.46
CA ALA A 221 8.75 3.74 -23.04
C ALA A 221 8.53 4.58 -21.77
N ILE A 222 7.39 5.27 -21.66
CA ILE A 222 7.04 6.05 -20.47
C ILE A 222 6.79 5.13 -19.26
N VAL A 223 6.04 4.04 -19.41
CA VAL A 223 5.83 3.07 -18.32
C VAL A 223 7.15 2.51 -17.81
N LEU A 224 8.04 2.09 -18.70
CA LEU A 224 9.36 1.60 -18.32
C LEU A 224 10.22 2.70 -17.68
N GLY A 225 10.18 3.91 -18.21
CA GLY A 225 10.90 5.08 -17.68
C GLY A 225 10.42 5.45 -16.27
N VAL A 226 9.11 5.54 -16.07
CA VAL A 226 8.51 5.81 -14.75
C VAL A 226 8.84 4.69 -13.77
N THR A 227 8.74 3.42 -14.18
CA THR A 227 9.11 2.28 -13.34
C THR A 227 10.58 2.36 -12.91
N ALA A 228 11.49 2.62 -13.84
CA ALA A 228 12.92 2.79 -13.54
C ALA A 228 13.18 3.97 -12.61
N PHE A 229 12.48 5.08 -12.81
CA PHE A 229 12.56 6.27 -11.95
C PHE A 229 12.07 5.98 -10.53
N VAL A 230 10.92 5.29 -10.39
CA VAL A 230 10.38 4.86 -9.10
C VAL A 230 11.38 3.97 -8.37
N VAL A 231 11.93 2.96 -9.02
CA VAL A 231 12.94 2.06 -8.43
C VAL A 231 14.20 2.84 -8.01
N PHE A 232 14.62 3.81 -8.80
CA PHE A 232 15.78 4.64 -8.47
C PHE A 232 15.55 5.49 -7.21
N VAL A 233 14.41 6.17 -7.12
CA VAL A 233 14.08 7.02 -5.97
C VAL A 233 13.83 6.20 -4.70
N GLU A 234 13.11 5.09 -4.78
CA GLU A 234 12.80 4.22 -3.63
C GLU A 234 14.07 3.54 -3.06
N ARG A 235 15.10 3.31 -3.88
CA ARG A 235 16.41 2.84 -3.41
C ARG A 235 17.26 3.94 -2.80
N GLY A 236 16.91 5.20 -3.03
CA GLY A 236 17.62 6.36 -2.53
C GLY A 236 17.59 6.44 -1.01
N GLN A 237 18.78 6.55 -0.40
CA GLN A 237 18.92 6.67 1.06
C GLN A 237 19.89 7.80 1.40
N ARG A 238 19.49 8.66 2.32
CA ARG A 238 20.41 9.59 2.97
C ARG A 238 21.09 8.88 4.13
N ARG A 239 22.39 8.68 4.06
CA ARG A 239 23.20 8.06 5.13
C ARG A 239 23.77 9.14 6.02
N ILE A 240 23.30 9.21 7.27
CA ILE A 240 23.89 10.10 8.30
C ILE A 240 24.99 9.32 9.01
N THR A 241 26.22 9.83 8.97
CA THR A 241 27.35 9.21 9.66
C THR A 241 27.17 9.31 11.17
N VAL A 242 27.34 8.19 11.86
CA VAL A 242 27.22 8.08 13.31
C VAL A 242 28.51 7.45 13.84
N ASN A 243 29.17 8.12 14.76
CA ASN A 243 30.38 7.63 15.40
C ASN A 243 30.06 7.13 16.81
N TYR A 244 30.56 5.95 17.15
CA TYR A 244 30.45 5.41 18.52
C TYR A 244 31.61 5.88 19.35
N ALA A 245 31.36 6.29 20.61
CA ALA A 245 32.41 6.63 21.57
C ALA A 245 33.30 5.40 21.86
N ARG A 246 34.62 5.59 21.85
CA ARG A 246 35.58 4.51 22.14
C ARG A 246 35.29 3.93 23.54
N ARG A 247 34.93 2.64 23.63
CA ARG A 247 35.10 1.90 24.88
C ARG A 247 36.62 1.65 25.09
N GLN A 248 37.20 2.32 26.05
CA GLN A 248 38.57 2.03 26.53
C GLN A 248 38.54 0.67 27.25
N GLY A 249 39.10 -0.36 26.64
CA GLY A 249 39.29 -1.65 27.31
C GLY A 249 39.69 -2.74 26.28
N GLY A 250 40.99 -2.97 26.13
CA GLY A 250 41.53 -4.08 25.39
C GLY A 250 42.48 -3.72 24.23
N SER A 251 43.59 -4.42 24.13
CA SER A 251 44.74 -4.22 23.26
C SER A 251 44.53 -4.41 21.76
N GLN A 252 43.32 -4.25 21.27
CA GLN A 252 43.05 -4.18 19.84
C GLN A 252 42.42 -2.84 19.50
N ALA A 253 43.23 -1.96 18.92
CA ALA A 253 42.84 -0.73 18.30
C ALA A 253 41.96 -1.08 17.06
N TYR A 254 40.74 -1.54 17.30
CA TYR A 254 39.76 -1.73 16.19
C TYR A 254 39.28 -0.39 15.70
N MET A 255 39.53 -0.21 14.41
CA MET A 255 39.07 0.81 13.50
C MET A 255 37.81 1.52 13.98
N ASN A 256 37.77 2.83 13.82
CA ASN A 256 36.56 3.65 13.91
C ASN A 256 35.46 2.98 13.09
N GLN A 257 34.59 2.20 13.72
CA GLN A 257 33.39 1.73 13.08
C GLN A 257 32.43 2.93 12.97
N SER A 258 32.59 3.68 11.90
CA SER A 258 31.58 4.64 11.50
C SER A 258 30.37 3.83 11.02
N SER A 259 29.32 3.83 11.80
CA SER A 259 28.02 3.34 11.39
C SER A 259 27.23 4.45 10.69
N HIS A 260 26.27 4.09 9.90
CA HIS A 260 25.41 5.07 9.24
C HIS A 260 23.97 4.84 9.63
N LEU A 261 23.25 5.91 9.93
CA LEU A 261 21.78 5.90 10.06
C LEU A 261 21.19 6.09 8.66
N PRO A 262 20.60 5.04 8.06
CA PRO A 262 19.98 5.16 6.73
C PRO A 262 18.60 5.78 6.87
N LEU A 263 18.35 6.91 6.21
CA LEU A 263 17.02 7.51 6.05
C LEU A 263 16.61 7.35 4.59
N LYS A 264 15.50 6.69 4.31
CA LYS A 264 14.96 6.58 2.94
C LYS A 264 14.55 7.95 2.41
N LEU A 265 14.70 8.19 1.11
CA LEU A 265 14.19 9.39 0.45
C LEU A 265 12.67 9.51 0.60
N ASN A 266 11.97 8.40 0.39
CA ASN A 266 10.55 8.29 0.64
C ASN A 266 10.32 7.44 1.91
N MET A 267 10.23 8.11 3.08
CA MET A 267 9.97 7.44 4.37
C MET A 267 8.52 6.96 4.48
N SER A 268 7.61 7.65 3.81
CA SER A 268 6.17 7.36 3.85
C SER A 268 5.76 6.21 2.92
N GLY A 269 6.61 5.81 1.97
CA GLY A 269 6.30 4.77 0.99
C GLY A 269 5.10 5.14 0.10
N VAL A 270 4.29 4.15 -0.21
CA VAL A 270 3.09 4.30 -1.07
C VAL A 270 1.83 4.72 -0.29
N ILE A 271 1.87 4.65 1.04
CA ILE A 271 0.70 4.83 1.90
C ILE A 271 0.01 6.19 1.71
N PRO A 272 0.70 7.33 1.57
CA PRO A 272 0.06 8.62 1.32
C PRO A 272 -0.78 8.65 0.05
N ALA A 273 -0.33 8.01 -1.02
CA ALA A 273 -1.07 7.94 -2.28
C ALA A 273 -2.34 7.08 -2.15
N ILE A 274 -2.27 5.96 -1.41
CA ILE A 274 -3.43 5.12 -1.11
C ILE A 274 -4.43 5.88 -0.23
N PHE A 275 -3.96 6.63 0.77
CA PHE A 275 -4.80 7.42 1.65
C PHE A 275 -5.49 8.56 0.90
N ALA A 276 -4.76 9.28 0.06
CA ALA A 276 -5.31 10.36 -0.75
C ALA A 276 -6.40 9.84 -1.70
N SER A 277 -6.16 8.72 -2.40
CA SER A 277 -7.16 8.10 -3.28
C SER A 277 -8.40 7.64 -2.51
N SER A 278 -8.23 6.98 -1.37
CA SER A 278 -9.35 6.52 -0.54
C SER A 278 -10.20 7.68 0.00
N LEU A 279 -9.56 8.80 0.37
CA LEU A 279 -10.27 9.96 0.89
C LEU A 279 -11.05 10.69 -0.21
N ILE A 280 -10.51 10.80 -1.42
CA ILE A 280 -11.22 11.40 -2.56
C ILE A 280 -12.40 10.54 -2.99
N MET A 281 -12.30 9.22 -2.86
CA MET A 281 -13.42 8.32 -3.16
C MET A 281 -14.60 8.46 -2.17
N PHE A 282 -14.34 8.94 -0.95
CA PHE A 282 -15.38 9.06 0.08
C PHE A 282 -16.54 10.00 -0.30
N PRO A 283 -16.34 11.24 -0.81
CA PRO A 283 -17.45 12.08 -1.27
C PRO A 283 -18.27 11.45 -2.39
N ALA A 284 -17.65 10.73 -3.30
CA ALA A 284 -18.35 10.03 -4.39
C ALA A 284 -19.24 8.91 -3.88
N THR A 285 -18.76 8.13 -2.92
CA THR A 285 -19.58 7.12 -2.26
C THR A 285 -20.67 7.77 -1.41
N ALA A 286 -20.37 8.86 -0.70
CA ALA A 286 -21.36 9.61 0.06
C ALA A 286 -22.47 10.18 -0.82
N SER A 287 -22.16 10.68 -2.03
CA SER A 287 -23.18 11.19 -2.96
C SER A 287 -24.16 10.12 -3.40
N SER A 288 -23.67 8.90 -3.63
CA SER A 288 -24.57 7.77 -3.97
C SER A 288 -25.53 7.42 -2.82
N TRP A 289 -25.19 7.77 -1.58
CA TRP A 289 -26.04 7.53 -0.41
C TRP A 289 -27.20 8.49 -0.31
N PHE A 290 -26.96 9.76 -0.68
CA PHE A 290 -27.97 10.83 -0.58
C PHE A 290 -28.80 11.01 -1.85
N SER A 291 -28.40 10.44 -2.98
CA SER A 291 -29.12 10.58 -4.27
C SER A 291 -30.44 9.82 -4.34
N ASN A 292 -30.71 8.91 -3.39
CA ASN A 292 -31.94 8.10 -3.34
C ASN A 292 -33.20 8.88 -2.83
N GLY A 293 -33.29 10.18 -3.05
CA GLY A 293 -34.52 10.89 -2.68
C GLY A 293 -34.46 12.41 -2.69
N THR A 294 -33.31 13.00 -2.76
CA THR A 294 -33.14 14.47 -2.82
C THR A 294 -32.13 14.82 -3.89
N ASP A 295 -32.55 15.56 -4.91
CA ASP A 295 -31.66 16.17 -5.92
C ASP A 295 -30.79 17.23 -5.25
N ILE A 296 -29.76 16.78 -4.53
CA ILE A 296 -28.80 17.68 -3.90
C ILE A 296 -27.79 18.11 -4.99
N ARG A 297 -28.18 19.12 -5.77
CA ARG A 297 -27.39 19.64 -6.90
C ARG A 297 -25.94 19.99 -6.53
N TRP A 298 -25.70 20.57 -5.34
CA TRP A 298 -24.34 20.91 -4.92
C TRP A 298 -23.46 19.66 -4.75
N LEU A 299 -24.01 18.53 -4.27
CA LEU A 299 -23.28 17.30 -4.06
C LEU A 299 -22.91 16.64 -5.41
N GLN A 300 -23.83 16.68 -6.37
CA GLN A 300 -23.57 16.21 -7.74
C GLN A 300 -22.49 17.07 -8.42
N THR A 301 -22.53 18.38 -8.23
CA THR A 301 -21.51 19.30 -8.74
C THR A 301 -20.12 19.01 -8.13
N VAL A 302 -20.07 18.77 -6.81
CA VAL A 302 -18.83 18.43 -6.11
C VAL A 302 -18.28 17.08 -6.58
N THR A 303 -19.13 16.07 -6.75
CA THR A 303 -18.68 14.75 -7.23
C THR A 303 -18.24 14.76 -8.69
N ALA A 304 -18.91 15.53 -9.54
CA ALA A 304 -18.47 15.74 -10.92
C ALA A 304 -17.11 16.45 -10.97
N ALA A 305 -16.90 17.48 -10.16
CA ALA A 305 -15.62 18.19 -10.09
C ALA A 305 -14.50 17.37 -9.44
N LEU A 306 -14.83 16.35 -8.64
CA LEU A 306 -13.88 15.40 -8.06
C LEU A 306 -13.72 14.11 -8.90
N SER A 307 -14.20 14.09 -10.13
CA SER A 307 -13.97 12.96 -11.03
C SER A 307 -12.54 12.96 -11.56
N PRO A 308 -11.92 11.77 -11.71
CA PRO A 308 -10.60 11.67 -12.32
C PRO A 308 -10.60 12.29 -13.72
N GLY A 309 -9.64 13.18 -13.97
CA GLY A 309 -9.57 13.93 -15.21
C GLY A 309 -9.97 15.40 -15.10
N GLU A 310 -10.59 15.80 -14.01
CA GLU A 310 -10.89 17.20 -13.76
C GLU A 310 -9.70 17.90 -13.07
N PRO A 311 -9.36 19.16 -13.41
CA PRO A 311 -8.23 19.88 -12.82
C PRO A 311 -8.34 20.01 -11.29
N LEU A 312 -9.55 20.13 -10.77
CA LEU A 312 -9.78 20.23 -9.33
C LEU A 312 -9.44 18.93 -8.62
N TYR A 313 -9.76 17.78 -9.22
CA TYR A 313 -9.36 16.48 -8.71
C TYR A 313 -7.83 16.37 -8.59
N GLU A 314 -7.11 16.75 -9.63
CA GLU A 314 -5.64 16.64 -9.65
C GLU A 314 -4.97 17.52 -8.60
N ILE A 315 -5.46 18.76 -8.42
CA ILE A 315 -4.94 19.69 -7.41
C ILE A 315 -5.21 19.16 -6.00
N ILE A 316 -6.44 18.73 -5.71
CA ILE A 316 -6.80 18.20 -4.40
C ILE A 316 -6.02 16.92 -4.11
N TYR A 317 -5.88 16.05 -5.10
CA TYR A 317 -5.12 14.82 -4.99
C TYR A 317 -3.65 15.08 -4.67
N ALA A 318 -3.02 16.01 -5.38
CA ALA A 318 -1.64 16.42 -5.12
C ALA A 318 -1.45 16.99 -3.70
N VAL A 319 -2.36 17.87 -3.27
CA VAL A 319 -2.34 18.44 -1.92
C VAL A 319 -2.51 17.36 -0.85
N LEU A 320 -3.45 16.44 -1.04
CA LEU A 320 -3.68 15.34 -0.11
C LEU A 320 -2.45 14.40 -0.01
N ILE A 321 -1.82 14.07 -1.13
CA ILE A 321 -0.57 13.27 -1.12
C ILE A 321 0.49 13.97 -0.27
N ILE A 322 0.70 15.28 -0.45
CA ILE A 322 1.68 16.04 0.32
C ILE A 322 1.34 16.03 1.81
N VAL A 323 0.09 16.36 2.16
CA VAL A 323 -0.36 16.40 3.55
C VAL A 323 -0.19 15.03 4.21
N PHE A 324 -0.63 13.95 3.55
CA PHE A 324 -0.48 12.60 4.10
C PHE A 324 0.97 12.12 4.15
N ALA A 325 1.85 12.55 3.24
CA ALA A 325 3.26 12.23 3.30
C ALA A 325 3.91 12.80 4.56
N PHE A 326 3.65 14.07 4.89
CA PHE A 326 4.14 14.68 6.13
C PHE A 326 3.49 14.04 7.35
N PHE A 327 2.18 13.86 7.35
CA PHE A 327 1.44 13.23 8.43
C PHE A 327 1.97 11.83 8.74
N TYR A 328 2.12 10.98 7.73
CA TYR A 328 2.55 9.60 7.89
C TYR A 328 4.02 9.51 8.33
N THR A 329 4.90 10.35 7.80
CA THR A 329 6.29 10.40 8.23
C THR A 329 6.41 10.76 9.70
N ALA A 330 5.65 11.77 10.17
CA ALA A 330 5.59 12.13 11.59
C ALA A 330 5.00 11.02 12.48
N LEU A 331 4.11 10.18 11.91
CA LEU A 331 3.51 9.07 12.62
C LEU A 331 4.48 7.89 12.81
N VAL A 332 5.26 7.57 11.76
CA VAL A 332 6.12 6.38 11.71
C VAL A 332 7.48 6.63 12.35
N PHE A 333 8.02 7.83 12.18
CA PHE A 333 9.36 8.16 12.65
C PHE A 333 9.33 9.14 13.83
N ASN A 334 9.82 8.68 14.98
CA ASN A 334 9.96 9.50 16.18
C ASN A 334 11.42 9.94 16.34
N SER A 335 11.73 11.17 15.97
CA SER A 335 13.08 11.74 16.04
C SER A 335 13.60 11.83 17.46
N ASN A 336 12.73 12.12 18.45
CA ASN A 336 13.10 12.18 19.85
C ASN A 336 13.58 10.82 20.36
N GLU A 337 12.82 9.76 20.09
CA GLU A 337 13.16 8.39 20.51
C GLU A 337 14.45 7.93 19.82
N THR A 338 14.62 8.25 18.54
CA THR A 338 15.84 7.92 17.80
C THR A 338 17.06 8.64 18.39
N ALA A 339 16.94 9.93 18.72
CA ALA A 339 18.02 10.71 19.33
C ALA A 339 18.36 10.19 20.76
N GLU A 340 17.35 9.80 21.55
CA GLU A 340 17.57 9.18 22.85
C GLU A 340 18.26 7.82 22.74
N ASN A 341 17.86 6.99 21.79
CA ASN A 341 18.47 5.68 21.54
C ASN A 341 19.93 5.83 21.10
N LEU A 342 20.25 6.80 20.24
CA LEU A 342 21.61 7.14 19.88
C LEU A 342 22.41 7.58 21.11
N LYS A 343 21.84 8.44 21.96
CA LYS A 343 22.50 8.90 23.21
C LYS A 343 22.75 7.74 24.17
N LYS A 344 21.76 6.83 24.37
CA LYS A 344 21.89 5.66 25.24
C LYS A 344 22.94 4.66 24.74
N SER A 345 23.07 4.51 23.42
CA SER A 345 24.09 3.65 22.79
C SER A 345 25.50 4.31 22.72
N GLY A 346 25.64 5.54 23.17
CA GLY A 346 26.93 6.28 23.10
C GLY A 346 27.30 6.69 21.66
N ALA A 347 26.34 6.72 20.77
CA ALA A 347 26.51 7.09 19.38
C ALA A 347 26.31 8.59 19.18
N LEU A 348 27.20 9.22 18.42
CA LEU A 348 27.24 10.65 18.19
C LEU A 348 27.23 10.97 16.70
N ILE A 349 26.47 11.98 16.32
CA ILE A 349 26.58 12.56 14.97
C ILE A 349 27.74 13.59 15.02
N PRO A 350 28.74 13.50 14.13
CA PRO A 350 29.84 14.41 14.10
C PRO A 350 29.40 15.88 14.03
N GLY A 351 29.88 16.71 14.94
CA GLY A 351 29.57 18.14 15.01
C GLY A 351 28.25 18.51 15.69
N ILE A 352 27.46 17.53 16.17
CA ILE A 352 26.15 17.80 16.80
C ILE A 352 26.14 17.26 18.24
N ARG A 353 25.66 18.08 19.19
CA ARG A 353 25.55 17.66 20.59
C ARG A 353 24.45 16.59 20.75
N PRO A 354 24.70 15.51 21.53
CA PRO A 354 23.71 14.47 21.78
C PRO A 354 22.53 15.03 22.57
N GLY A 355 21.31 14.61 22.17
CA GLY A 355 20.05 15.03 22.78
C GLY A 355 19.23 15.93 21.86
N ARG A 356 18.72 17.06 22.37
CA ARG A 356 17.78 17.93 21.65
C ARG A 356 18.33 18.44 20.30
N ALA A 357 19.58 18.82 20.21
CA ALA A 357 20.21 19.26 18.98
C ALA A 357 20.25 18.15 17.92
N THR A 358 20.44 16.88 18.34
CA THR A 358 20.34 15.72 17.44
C THR A 358 18.92 15.51 16.94
N THR A 359 17.91 15.69 17.79
CA THR A 359 16.50 15.62 17.38
C THR A 359 16.19 16.69 16.34
N GLU A 360 16.53 17.95 16.59
CA GLU A 360 16.29 19.07 15.67
C GLU A 360 16.98 18.87 14.31
N TYR A 361 18.19 18.33 14.32
CA TYR A 361 18.91 17.99 13.08
C TYR A 361 18.22 16.89 12.28
N ILE A 362 17.84 15.79 12.95
CA ILE A 362 17.14 14.66 12.31
C ILE A 362 15.79 15.14 11.75
N ASP A 363 15.02 15.93 12.50
CA ASP A 363 13.75 16.51 12.06
C ASP A 363 13.93 17.41 10.83
N GLY A 364 14.97 18.25 10.82
CA GLY A 364 15.26 19.10 9.66
C GLY A 364 15.62 18.29 8.41
N VAL A 365 16.36 17.20 8.57
CA VAL A 365 16.68 16.28 7.45
C VAL A 365 15.43 15.55 6.98
N LEU A 366 14.62 15.02 7.90
CA LEU A 366 13.38 14.31 7.57
C LEU A 366 12.38 15.20 6.84
N THR A 367 12.17 16.43 7.30
CA THR A 367 11.27 17.39 6.66
C THR A 367 11.66 17.64 5.21
N ARG A 368 12.96 17.82 4.93
CA ARG A 368 13.46 18.02 3.57
C ARG A 368 13.31 16.76 2.71
N LEU A 369 13.61 15.58 3.26
CA LEU A 369 13.43 14.30 2.56
C LEU A 369 11.96 14.02 2.28
N THR A 370 11.08 14.27 3.24
CA THR A 370 9.62 14.11 3.07
C THR A 370 9.07 15.06 2.02
N GLY A 371 9.53 16.32 1.99
CA GLY A 371 9.15 17.27 0.95
C GLY A 371 9.55 16.81 -0.45
N ALA A 372 10.80 16.37 -0.63
CA ALA A 372 11.28 15.81 -1.89
C ALA A 372 10.53 14.53 -2.28
N GLY A 373 10.29 13.63 -1.31
CA GLY A 373 9.52 12.40 -1.49
C GLY A 373 8.06 12.67 -1.85
N ALA A 374 7.42 13.66 -1.25
CA ALA A 374 6.05 14.04 -1.55
C ALA A 374 5.92 14.60 -2.99
N LEU A 375 6.84 15.46 -3.42
CA LEU A 375 6.87 15.97 -4.79
C LEU A 375 7.10 14.84 -5.81
N TYR A 376 7.98 13.91 -5.50
CA TYR A 376 8.18 12.70 -6.29
C TYR A 376 6.89 11.88 -6.41
N LEU A 377 6.18 11.62 -5.28
CA LEU A 377 4.92 10.88 -5.28
C LEU A 377 3.85 11.58 -6.14
N VAL A 378 3.71 12.89 -5.99
CA VAL A 378 2.79 13.70 -6.81
C VAL A 378 3.13 13.57 -8.30
N ALA A 379 4.39 13.73 -8.68
CA ALA A 379 4.83 13.62 -10.07
C ALA A 379 4.50 12.23 -10.66
N VAL A 380 4.84 11.16 -9.94
CA VAL A 380 4.57 9.78 -10.40
C VAL A 380 3.08 9.48 -10.48
N CYS A 381 2.26 10.02 -9.58
CA CYS A 381 0.81 9.80 -9.60
C CYS A 381 0.10 10.60 -10.69
N LEU A 382 0.56 11.81 -11.04
CA LEU A 382 -0.09 12.67 -12.01
C LEU A 382 0.34 12.42 -13.45
N ILE A 383 1.58 11.95 -13.71
CA ILE A 383 2.08 11.69 -15.08
C ILE A 383 1.14 10.77 -15.87
N PRO A 384 0.71 9.61 -15.36
CA PRO A 384 -0.19 8.73 -16.11
C PRO A 384 -1.60 9.30 -16.31
N THR A 385 -2.14 10.07 -15.35
CA THR A 385 -3.42 10.75 -15.50
C THR A 385 -3.39 11.78 -16.63
N PHE A 386 -2.32 12.54 -16.71
CA PHE A 386 -2.11 13.49 -17.82
C PHE A 386 -2.02 12.77 -19.17
N LEU A 387 -1.33 11.65 -19.25
CA LEU A 387 -1.24 10.84 -20.48
C LEU A 387 -2.59 10.25 -20.89
N GLN A 388 -3.38 9.79 -19.95
CA GLN A 388 -4.73 9.28 -20.19
C GLN A 388 -5.64 10.35 -20.80
N GLN A 389 -5.59 11.58 -20.30
CA GLN A 389 -6.36 12.71 -20.82
C GLN A 389 -5.91 13.12 -22.25
N THR A 390 -4.62 13.13 -22.50
CA THR A 390 -4.06 13.63 -23.76
C THR A 390 -4.22 12.63 -24.91
N TRP A 391 -4.06 11.33 -24.62
CA TRP A 391 -4.04 10.29 -25.65
C TRP A 391 -5.19 9.27 -25.58
N HIS A 392 -6.13 9.43 -24.65
CA HIS A 392 -7.30 8.55 -24.45
C HIS A 392 -6.91 7.06 -24.38
N VAL A 393 -5.71 6.77 -23.93
CA VAL A 393 -5.25 5.40 -23.74
C VAL A 393 -6.03 4.83 -22.56
N PRO A 394 -6.66 3.66 -22.66
CA PRO A 394 -7.27 2.98 -21.53
C PRO A 394 -6.15 2.50 -20.61
N PHE A 395 -5.67 3.40 -19.78
CA PHE A 395 -4.53 3.14 -18.93
C PHE A 395 -5.04 2.64 -17.59
N TYR A 396 -5.12 1.33 -17.44
CA TYR A 396 -5.33 0.67 -16.14
C TYR A 396 -4.17 0.91 -15.16
N PHE A 397 -3.07 1.46 -15.65
CA PHE A 397 -1.95 1.94 -14.87
C PHE A 397 -2.12 3.42 -14.52
N GLY A 398 -3.09 3.76 -13.70
CA GLY A 398 -3.05 5.04 -13.00
C GLY A 398 -1.71 5.13 -12.23
N GLY A 399 -1.17 6.33 -12.04
CA GLY A 399 0.14 6.51 -11.39
C GLY A 399 0.25 5.83 -10.03
N THR A 400 -0.85 5.77 -9.29
CA THR A 400 -0.94 5.06 -8.01
C THR A 400 -0.75 3.55 -8.15
N SER A 401 -1.33 2.92 -9.17
CA SER A 401 -1.22 1.46 -9.32
C SER A 401 0.19 1.02 -9.67
N LEU A 402 0.86 1.73 -10.58
CA LEU A 402 2.25 1.46 -10.94
C LEU A 402 3.17 1.66 -9.74
N LEU A 403 2.99 2.75 -8.99
CA LEU A 403 3.73 3.02 -7.78
C LEU A 403 3.54 1.93 -6.73
N ILE A 404 2.29 1.48 -6.49
CA ILE A 404 1.97 0.40 -5.56
C ILE A 404 2.67 -0.89 -5.98
N VAL A 405 2.57 -1.27 -7.26
CA VAL A 405 3.20 -2.48 -7.78
C VAL A 405 4.71 -2.47 -7.53
N VAL A 406 5.38 -1.39 -7.87
CA VAL A 406 6.84 -1.30 -7.74
C VAL A 406 7.27 -1.29 -6.27
N VAL A 407 6.64 -0.45 -5.44
CA VAL A 407 7.02 -0.30 -4.02
C VAL A 407 6.74 -1.59 -3.23
N VAL A 408 5.59 -2.22 -3.45
CA VAL A 408 5.25 -3.47 -2.75
C VAL A 408 6.22 -4.60 -3.13
N VAL A 409 6.60 -4.73 -4.41
CA VAL A 409 7.61 -5.72 -4.85
C VAL A 409 8.96 -5.41 -4.22
N MET A 410 9.36 -4.14 -4.15
CA MET A 410 10.62 -3.74 -3.52
C MET A 410 10.63 -4.01 -2.02
N ASP A 411 9.56 -3.68 -1.30
CA ASP A 411 9.45 -3.97 0.13
C ASP A 411 9.42 -5.48 0.40
N PHE A 412 8.70 -6.25 -0.41
CA PHE A 412 8.69 -7.70 -0.33
C PHE A 412 10.09 -8.29 -0.54
N THR A 413 10.79 -7.87 -1.58
CA THR A 413 12.16 -8.35 -1.87
C THR A 413 13.14 -7.95 -0.77
N ALA A 414 13.02 -6.73 -0.21
CA ALA A 414 13.86 -6.27 0.90
C ALA A 414 13.64 -7.10 2.17
N GLN A 415 12.40 -7.46 2.49
CA GLN A 415 12.08 -8.31 3.64
C GLN A 415 12.57 -9.74 3.44
N VAL A 416 12.41 -10.31 2.24
CA VAL A 416 12.98 -11.62 1.90
C VAL A 416 14.50 -11.60 2.07
N GLN A 417 15.19 -10.55 1.61
CA GLN A 417 16.64 -10.40 1.78
C GLN A 417 17.03 -10.31 3.26
N ALA A 418 16.30 -9.54 4.05
CA ALA A 418 16.55 -9.40 5.48
C ALA A 418 16.44 -10.75 6.22
N HIS A 419 15.43 -11.55 5.91
CA HIS A 419 15.27 -12.91 6.44
C HIS A 419 16.41 -13.84 6.00
N LEU A 420 16.84 -13.76 4.75
CA LEU A 420 17.99 -14.57 4.24
C LEU A 420 19.29 -14.25 4.98
N VAL A 421 19.59 -12.96 5.16
CA VAL A 421 20.79 -12.51 5.86
C VAL A 421 20.77 -12.92 7.34
N SER A 422 19.64 -12.74 8.03
CA SER A 422 19.47 -13.13 9.43
C SER A 422 19.77 -14.62 9.64
N HIS A 423 19.23 -15.46 8.76
CA HIS A 423 19.43 -16.92 8.86
C HIS A 423 20.86 -17.38 8.51
N GLN A 424 21.54 -16.68 7.59
CA GLN A 424 22.95 -16.94 7.30
C GLN A 424 23.83 -16.65 8.53
N TYR A 425 23.56 -15.53 9.24
CA TYR A 425 24.25 -15.17 10.48
C TYR A 425 24.03 -16.23 11.57
N GLU A 426 22.81 -16.71 11.76
CA GLU A 426 22.51 -17.75 12.75
C GLU A 426 23.23 -19.06 12.43
N SER A 427 23.30 -19.44 11.16
CA SER A 427 24.02 -20.65 10.73
C SER A 427 25.55 -20.55 10.95
N LEU A 428 26.11 -19.35 10.77
CA LEU A 428 27.53 -19.07 11.04
C LEU A 428 27.82 -19.10 12.54
N LEU A 429 26.94 -18.53 13.37
CA LEU A 429 27.08 -18.58 14.83
C LEU A 429 27.01 -20.01 15.37
N LYS A 430 26.08 -20.83 14.89
CA LYS A 430 26.01 -22.26 15.25
C LYS A 430 27.27 -23.02 14.84
N LYS A 431 27.86 -22.76 13.68
CA LYS A 431 29.13 -23.35 13.24
C LYS A 431 30.32 -22.85 14.07
N ALA A 432 30.33 -21.58 14.48
CA ALA A 432 31.37 -20.99 15.30
C ALA A 432 31.38 -21.56 16.74
N ASN A 433 30.19 -21.74 17.33
CA ASN A 433 30.05 -22.35 18.68
C ASN A 433 30.44 -23.83 18.67
N LEU A 434 30.12 -24.58 17.63
CA LEU A 434 30.56 -26.00 17.52
C LEU A 434 32.07 -26.16 17.37
N LYS A 435 32.79 -25.19 16.77
CA LYS A 435 34.26 -25.16 16.73
C LYS A 435 34.89 -24.81 18.09
N GLY A 436 34.19 -24.06 18.93
CA GLY A 436 34.68 -23.73 20.28
C GLY A 436 34.63 -24.90 21.27
N TYR A 437 33.65 -25.80 21.15
CA TYR A 437 33.51 -26.96 22.02
C TYR A 437 34.46 -28.14 21.67
N GLY A 438 34.94 -28.22 20.43
CA GLY A 438 35.86 -29.28 19.99
C GLY A 438 37.32 -29.05 20.36
N ARG A 439 37.71 -27.91 20.92
CA ARG A 439 39.12 -27.58 21.24
C ARG A 439 39.44 -27.63 22.74
N GLY A 440 38.49 -27.93 23.61
CA GLY A 440 38.63 -27.98 25.07
C GLY A 440 38.83 -29.39 25.68
N GLY A 441 38.93 -30.43 24.86
CA GLY A 441 38.98 -31.83 25.33
C GLY A 441 40.32 -32.56 25.16
N ALA A 442 41.44 -31.83 25.01
CA ALA A 442 42.78 -32.45 25.00
C ALA A 442 43.75 -31.60 25.78
N ARG A 443 43.65 -31.67 27.13
CA ARG A 443 44.75 -31.48 28.07
C ARG A 443 44.42 -32.17 29.38
#